data_15723a3d80c4d46cd75278df89061111
#
_entry.id   15723a3d80c4d46cd75278df89061111
#
_cell.length_a   1.000
_cell.length_b   1.000
_cell.length_c   1.000
_cell.angle_alpha   90.00
_cell.angle_beta   90.00
_cell.angle_gamma   90.00
#
_symmetry.space_group_name_H-M   'P 1'
#
loop_
_entity.id
_entity.type
_entity.pdbx_description
1 polymer ?
#
loop_
_entity_poly.entity_id
_entity_poly.type
_entity_poly.pdbx_seq_one_letter_code
_entity_poly.pdbx_strand_id
1 'polypeptide(L)'
;IPLFQVRFDALITKFMGETASKLRQVFDAIADIRGVYFFDEFDAIGSQRSLTNDVGEIRRVLNSFLQMIEQDNSSSIIIAATNHPEILDYALFRRFDDVIEYHLPTLEQALDLIKSRLGAFAPKPFRKNGLEKQVAGLSYAEICRAVDESIKDALMSDRMQVDLVIL
;
A
#
# COMPACT_ATOMS: atom_id res chain seq x y z
N ILE A 1 5.53 -0.27 19.86
CA ILE A 1 6.36 0.48 18.90
C ILE A 1 5.42 1.40 18.15
N PRO A 2 5.66 2.75 18.14
CA PRO A 2 4.82 3.69 17.41
C PRO A 2 4.95 3.51 15.89
N LEU A 3 3.87 3.79 15.17
CA LEU A 3 3.81 3.87 13.72
C LEU A 3 3.72 5.34 13.30
N PHE A 4 4.64 5.77 12.46
CA PHE A 4 4.66 7.11 11.87
C PHE A 4 4.41 6.99 10.38
N GLN A 5 3.37 7.64 9.90
CA GLN A 5 3.11 7.72 8.47
C GLN A 5 3.76 8.98 7.89
N VAL A 6 4.65 8.77 6.95
CA VAL A 6 5.34 9.84 6.23
C VAL A 6 4.68 9.99 4.86
N ARG A 7 4.00 11.11 4.65
CA ARG A 7 3.34 11.41 3.39
C ARG A 7 4.35 12.03 2.43
N PHE A 8 4.70 11.30 1.39
CA PHE A 8 5.69 11.74 0.41
C PHE A 8 5.21 12.95 -0.40
N ASP A 9 3.92 13.02 -0.72
CA ASP A 9 3.29 14.15 -1.40
C ASP A 9 3.48 15.49 -0.63
N ALA A 10 3.48 15.43 0.70
CA ALA A 10 3.70 16.60 1.56
C ALA A 10 5.19 16.99 1.69
N LEU A 11 6.09 16.07 1.42
CA LEU A 11 7.54 16.32 1.44
C LEU A 11 8.01 17.00 0.16
N ILE A 12 7.42 16.61 -0.97
CA ILE A 12 7.81 17.14 -2.28
C ILE A 12 7.31 18.57 -2.43
N THR A 13 8.23 19.49 -2.64
CA THR A 13 7.94 20.90 -2.92
C THR A 13 8.48 21.29 -4.30
N LYS A 14 8.02 22.43 -4.82
CA LYS A 14 8.56 23.00 -6.06
C LYS A 14 10.05 23.34 -5.96
N PHE A 15 10.55 23.48 -4.74
CA PHE A 15 11.95 23.78 -4.45
C PHE A 15 12.64 22.53 -3.92
N MET A 16 13.42 21.86 -4.74
CA MET A 16 14.03 20.56 -4.43
C MET A 16 15.02 20.58 -3.26
N GLY A 17 15.68 21.73 -3.03
CA GLY A 17 16.50 21.91 -1.83
C GLY A 17 15.70 21.78 -0.51
N GLU A 18 14.43 22.19 -0.53
CA GLU A 18 13.53 22.03 0.62
C GLU A 18 13.13 20.57 0.80
N THR A 19 12.87 19.84 -0.28
CA THR A 19 12.52 18.41 -0.24
C THR A 19 13.63 17.60 0.40
N ALA A 20 14.88 17.80 -0.01
CA ALA A 20 16.04 17.12 0.59
C ALA A 20 16.23 17.48 2.07
N SER A 21 15.97 18.74 2.45
CA SER A 21 16.03 19.19 3.84
C SER A 21 14.95 18.56 4.71
N LYS A 22 13.71 18.48 4.20
CA LYS A 22 12.59 17.82 4.89
C LYS A 22 12.83 16.33 5.07
N LEU A 23 13.34 15.65 4.03
CA LEU A 23 13.74 14.25 4.13
C LEU A 23 14.78 14.04 5.22
N ARG A 24 15.78 14.90 5.30
CA ARG A 24 16.80 14.80 6.35
C ARG A 24 16.19 14.91 7.75
N GLN A 25 15.26 15.86 7.96
CA GLN A 25 14.55 15.99 9.25
C GLN A 25 13.77 14.71 9.61
N VAL A 26 13.19 14.02 8.62
CA VAL A 26 12.53 12.74 8.86
C VAL A 26 13.54 11.67 9.29
N PHE A 27 14.69 11.58 8.62
CA PHE A 27 15.73 10.61 8.98
C PHE A 27 16.40 10.93 10.34
N ASP A 28 16.55 12.21 10.69
CA ASP A 28 16.98 12.61 12.01
C ASP A 28 15.97 12.10 13.07
N ALA A 29 14.68 12.23 12.82
CA ALA A 29 13.65 11.70 13.71
C ALA A 29 13.67 10.14 13.76
N ILE A 30 13.96 9.45 12.66
CA ILE A 30 14.13 7.98 12.62
C ILE A 30 15.28 7.54 13.53
N ALA A 31 16.38 8.30 13.52
CA ALA A 31 17.53 8.02 14.36
C ALA A 31 17.23 8.21 15.85
N ASP A 32 16.47 9.24 16.22
CA ASP A 32 16.18 9.61 17.59
C ASP A 32 15.03 8.82 18.22
N ILE A 33 14.04 8.44 17.44
CA ILE A 33 12.79 7.82 17.94
C ILE A 33 12.58 6.45 17.28
N ARG A 34 12.77 5.39 18.07
CA ARG A 34 12.51 4.03 17.58
C ARG A 34 11.04 3.85 17.23
N GLY A 35 10.76 3.46 15.96
CA GLY A 35 9.41 3.29 15.45
C GLY A 35 9.34 2.50 14.16
N VAL A 36 8.15 2.42 13.61
CA VAL A 36 7.90 2.00 12.23
C VAL A 36 7.59 3.27 11.44
N TYR A 37 8.39 3.55 10.43
CA TYR A 37 8.22 4.72 9.55
C TYR A 37 7.73 4.25 8.19
N PHE A 38 6.49 4.58 7.89
CA PHE A 38 5.80 4.14 6.68
C PHE A 38 5.75 5.28 5.66
N PHE A 39 6.51 5.13 4.58
CA PHE A 39 6.53 6.04 3.44
C PHE A 39 5.52 5.56 2.40
N ASP A 40 4.36 6.20 2.41
CA ASP A 40 3.28 5.91 1.47
C ASP A 40 3.43 6.70 0.17
N GLU A 41 2.90 6.14 -0.93
CA GLU A 41 2.94 6.76 -2.26
C GLU A 41 4.36 7.16 -2.70
N PHE A 42 5.30 6.24 -2.50
CA PHE A 42 6.72 6.48 -2.79
C PHE A 42 6.97 6.81 -4.27
N ASP A 43 6.09 6.40 -5.17
CA ASP A 43 6.08 6.74 -6.58
C ASP A 43 5.80 8.23 -6.86
N ALA A 44 5.32 8.99 -5.88
CA ALA A 44 5.19 10.45 -6.02
C ALA A 44 6.53 11.12 -6.39
N ILE A 45 7.67 10.54 -5.98
CA ILE A 45 9.00 10.98 -6.42
C ILE A 45 9.16 10.83 -7.94
N GLY A 46 8.61 9.77 -8.53
CA GLY A 46 8.72 9.46 -9.96
C GLY A 46 7.68 10.14 -10.84
N SER A 47 6.48 10.41 -10.31
CA SER A 47 5.32 10.90 -11.06
C SER A 47 5.46 12.36 -11.52
N GLN A 48 6.27 13.17 -10.86
CA GLN A 48 6.52 14.56 -11.24
C GLN A 48 7.39 14.71 -12.50
N ARG A 49 7.83 13.61 -13.10
CA ARG A 49 8.57 13.63 -14.39
C ARG A 49 7.81 14.32 -15.53
N SER A 50 6.47 14.39 -15.42
CA SER A 50 5.63 14.96 -16.49
C SER A 50 5.37 16.46 -16.39
N LEU A 51 5.65 17.11 -15.25
CA LEU A 51 5.26 18.49 -14.99
C LEU A 51 6.42 19.50 -15.01
N THR A 52 7.66 19.04 -14.91
CA THR A 52 8.85 19.90 -14.98
C THR A 52 9.96 19.22 -15.78
N ASN A 53 10.67 19.98 -16.62
CA ASN A 53 11.82 19.53 -17.42
C ASN A 53 13.04 19.03 -16.58
N ASP A 54 12.85 18.69 -15.33
CA ASP A 54 13.95 18.51 -14.36
C ASP A 54 14.07 17.06 -13.84
N VAL A 55 14.26 16.13 -14.78
CA VAL A 55 14.59 14.71 -14.46
C VAL A 55 15.83 14.62 -13.55
N GLY A 56 16.72 15.60 -13.60
CA GLY A 56 17.93 15.65 -12.78
C GLY A 56 17.66 15.89 -11.30
N GLU A 57 16.67 16.71 -10.98
CA GLU A 57 16.34 17.05 -9.59
C GLU A 57 15.64 15.90 -8.87
N ILE A 58 14.73 15.22 -9.55
CA ILE A 58 14.04 14.03 -9.01
C ILE A 58 15.05 12.94 -8.67
N ARG A 59 16.02 12.71 -9.56
CA ARG A 59 17.11 11.76 -9.28
C ARG A 59 17.96 12.17 -8.08
N ARG A 60 18.15 13.47 -7.84
CA ARG A 60 18.90 13.94 -6.66
C ARG A 60 18.15 13.67 -5.37
N VAL A 61 16.84 13.90 -5.34
CA VAL A 61 16.01 13.60 -4.16
C VAL A 61 16.01 12.09 -3.87
N LEU A 62 15.83 11.28 -4.92
CA LEU A 62 15.90 9.83 -4.82
C LEU A 62 17.25 9.35 -4.30
N ASN A 63 18.35 9.86 -4.89
CA ASN A 63 19.68 9.51 -4.43
C ASN A 63 19.95 9.95 -3.00
N SER A 64 19.43 11.11 -2.58
CA SER A 64 19.54 11.56 -1.19
C SER A 64 18.78 10.62 -0.24
N PHE A 65 17.57 10.20 -0.60
CA PHE A 65 16.80 9.22 0.15
C PHE A 65 17.55 7.89 0.28
N LEU A 66 18.07 7.38 -0.84
CA LEU A 66 18.85 6.14 -0.87
C LEU A 66 20.08 6.21 0.03
N GLN A 67 20.80 7.34 -0.03
CA GLN A 67 21.96 7.57 0.83
C GLN A 67 21.58 7.61 2.31
N MET A 68 20.44 8.19 2.65
CA MET A 68 19.96 8.25 4.02
C MET A 68 19.57 6.86 4.54
N ILE A 69 18.92 6.02 3.72
CA ILE A 69 18.65 4.61 4.07
C ILE A 69 19.95 3.85 4.32
N GLU A 70 20.93 3.99 3.42
CA GLU A 70 22.23 3.29 3.58
C GLU A 70 23.02 3.74 4.82
N GLN A 71 22.80 4.97 5.27
CA GLN A 71 23.48 5.55 6.44
C GLN A 71 22.68 5.35 7.72
N ASP A 72 21.43 4.90 7.64
CA ASP A 72 20.62 4.65 8.81
C ASP A 72 21.16 3.46 9.61
N ASN A 73 21.48 3.70 10.87
CA ASN A 73 21.91 2.69 11.83
C ASN A 73 20.93 2.60 13.01
N SER A 74 19.73 3.14 12.85
CA SER A 74 18.69 3.12 13.88
C SER A 74 18.17 1.68 14.11
N SER A 75 17.43 1.49 15.19
CA SER A 75 16.66 0.27 15.43
C SER A 75 15.20 0.40 14.97
N SER A 76 14.91 1.37 14.11
CA SER A 76 13.60 1.61 13.51
C SER A 76 13.39 0.74 12.28
N ILE A 77 12.15 0.57 11.87
CA ILE A 77 11.77 -0.14 10.64
C ILE A 77 11.30 0.91 9.64
N ILE A 78 11.89 0.89 8.45
CA ILE A 78 11.49 1.76 7.34
C ILE A 78 10.73 0.92 6.33
N ILE A 79 9.50 1.32 6.02
CA ILE A 79 8.65 0.67 5.03
C ILE A 79 8.30 1.70 3.96
N ALA A 80 8.55 1.39 2.71
CA ALA A 80 8.11 2.19 1.57
C ALA A 80 7.09 1.41 0.76
N ALA A 81 5.97 2.04 0.40
CA ALA A 81 4.94 1.45 -0.44
C ALA A 81 4.76 2.23 -1.74
N THR A 82 4.59 1.50 -2.83
CA THR A 82 4.35 2.06 -4.16
C THR A 82 3.36 1.21 -4.95
N ASN A 83 2.53 1.87 -5.74
CA ASN A 83 1.67 1.23 -6.74
C ASN A 83 2.33 1.19 -8.13
N HIS A 84 3.47 1.88 -8.30
CA HIS A 84 4.17 2.07 -9.57
C HIS A 84 5.65 1.67 -9.48
N PRO A 85 5.95 0.37 -9.25
CA PRO A 85 7.34 -0.08 -9.13
C PRO A 85 8.15 0.18 -10.40
N GLU A 86 7.50 0.21 -11.58
CA GLU A 86 8.12 0.46 -12.88
C GLU A 86 8.70 1.88 -13.03
N ILE A 87 8.22 2.83 -12.23
CA ILE A 87 8.73 4.22 -12.23
C ILE A 87 10.03 4.31 -11.42
N LEU A 88 10.22 3.40 -10.49
CA LEU A 88 11.35 3.40 -9.57
C LEU A 88 12.57 2.70 -10.20
N ASP A 89 13.76 3.24 -9.93
CA ASP A 89 15.00 2.63 -10.41
C ASP A 89 15.24 1.31 -9.66
N TYR A 90 15.69 0.28 -10.39
CA TYR A 90 16.05 -1.01 -9.80
C TYR A 90 17.13 -0.89 -8.71
N ALA A 91 17.97 0.13 -8.78
CA ALA A 91 18.95 0.43 -7.75
C ALA A 91 18.34 0.72 -6.38
N LEU A 92 17.10 1.21 -6.34
CA LEU A 92 16.34 1.45 -5.12
C LEU A 92 16.02 0.16 -4.39
N PHE A 93 15.50 -0.84 -5.09
CA PHE A 93 15.09 -2.11 -4.49
C PHE A 93 16.25 -2.87 -3.84
N ARG A 94 17.48 -2.69 -4.34
CA ARG A 94 18.68 -3.32 -3.78
C ARG A 94 19.11 -2.76 -2.42
N ARG A 95 18.55 -1.65 -1.99
CA ARG A 95 18.89 -0.99 -0.72
C ARG A 95 17.92 -1.29 0.40
N PHE A 96 16.81 -1.94 0.08
CA PHE A 96 15.90 -2.50 1.06
C PHE A 96 16.33 -3.93 1.39
N ASP A 97 16.22 -4.31 2.65
CA ASP A 97 16.53 -5.66 3.12
C ASP A 97 15.57 -6.69 2.52
N ASP A 98 14.32 -6.28 2.27
CA ASP A 98 13.30 -7.13 1.69
C ASP A 98 12.36 -6.35 0.76
N VAL A 99 11.85 -7.03 -0.27
CA VAL A 99 10.88 -6.49 -1.22
C VAL A 99 9.66 -7.40 -1.24
N ILE A 100 8.53 -6.89 -0.77
CA ILE A 100 7.27 -7.63 -0.70
C ILE A 100 6.37 -7.20 -1.85
N GLU A 101 6.05 -8.13 -2.73
CA GLU A 101 5.12 -7.90 -3.83
C GLU A 101 3.73 -8.44 -3.46
N TYR A 102 2.72 -7.57 -3.58
CA TYR A 102 1.32 -7.94 -3.36
C TYR A 102 0.68 -8.32 -4.69
N HIS A 103 0.43 -9.61 -4.86
CA HIS A 103 -0.29 -10.14 -6.03
C HIS A 103 -1.80 -10.17 -5.76
N LEU A 104 -2.58 -10.28 -6.84
CA LEU A 104 -4.00 -10.58 -6.73
C LEU A 104 -4.20 -11.93 -6.01
N PRO A 105 -5.30 -12.08 -5.24
CA PRO A 105 -5.57 -13.33 -4.54
C PRO A 105 -5.78 -14.49 -5.52
N THR A 106 -5.29 -15.68 -5.15
CA THR A 106 -5.73 -16.91 -5.80
C THR A 106 -7.21 -17.14 -5.51
N LEU A 107 -7.87 -17.99 -6.30
CA LEU A 107 -9.27 -18.34 -6.06
C LEU A 107 -9.51 -18.84 -4.62
N GLU A 108 -8.62 -19.69 -4.12
CA GLU A 108 -8.73 -20.21 -2.76
C GLU A 108 -8.65 -19.09 -1.70
N GLN A 109 -7.66 -18.20 -1.84
CA GLN A 109 -7.50 -17.04 -0.95
C GLN A 109 -8.69 -16.09 -1.02
N ALA A 110 -9.24 -15.85 -2.22
CA ALA A 110 -10.41 -15.02 -2.40
C ALA A 110 -11.65 -15.62 -1.69
N LEU A 111 -11.88 -16.93 -1.83
CA LEU A 111 -13.00 -17.62 -1.20
C LEU A 111 -12.87 -17.66 0.33
N ASP A 112 -11.66 -17.86 0.84
CA ASP A 112 -11.38 -17.84 2.27
C ASP A 112 -11.57 -16.43 2.86
N LEU A 113 -11.14 -15.39 2.11
CA LEU A 113 -11.38 -13.99 2.48
C LEU A 113 -12.88 -13.68 2.56
N ILE A 114 -13.65 -14.04 1.52
CA ILE A 114 -15.11 -13.85 1.50
C ILE A 114 -15.75 -14.52 2.71
N LYS A 115 -15.44 -15.80 2.93
CA LYS A 115 -16.00 -16.56 4.04
C LYS A 115 -15.67 -15.96 5.41
N SER A 116 -14.41 -15.57 5.59
CA SER A 116 -13.94 -14.91 6.82
C SER A 116 -14.63 -13.56 7.04
N ARG A 117 -14.76 -12.75 5.99
CA ARG A 117 -15.35 -11.41 6.07
C ARG A 117 -16.86 -11.45 6.29
N LEU A 118 -17.57 -12.38 5.68
CA LEU A 118 -19.01 -12.60 5.91
C LEU A 118 -19.30 -12.99 7.35
N GLY A 119 -18.44 -13.76 8.02
CA GLY A 119 -18.62 -14.16 9.39
C GLY A 119 -19.98 -14.83 9.65
N ALA A 120 -20.79 -14.22 10.52
CA ALA A 120 -22.14 -14.70 10.86
C ALA A 120 -23.15 -14.60 9.69
N PHE A 121 -22.91 -13.72 8.72
CA PHE A 121 -23.77 -13.54 7.54
C PHE A 121 -23.49 -14.54 6.43
N ALA A 122 -22.49 -15.42 6.59
CA ALA A 122 -22.21 -16.47 5.63
C ALA A 122 -23.37 -17.45 5.51
N PRO A 123 -23.85 -17.77 4.30
CA PRO A 123 -24.89 -18.76 4.11
C PRO A 123 -24.44 -20.14 4.55
N LYS A 124 -25.35 -20.93 5.06
CA LYS A 124 -25.10 -22.32 5.45
C LYS A 124 -25.99 -23.26 4.65
N PRO A 125 -25.43 -24.13 3.78
CA PRO A 125 -23.98 -24.34 3.50
C PRO A 125 -23.37 -23.20 2.64
N PHE A 126 -22.11 -22.88 2.88
CA PHE A 126 -21.35 -21.97 2.02
C PHE A 126 -21.00 -22.68 0.71
N ARG A 127 -21.62 -22.25 -0.38
CA ARG A 127 -21.42 -22.85 -1.71
C ARG A 127 -20.45 -21.97 -2.50
N LYS A 128 -19.38 -22.60 -3.01
CA LYS A 128 -18.35 -21.92 -3.82
C LYS A 128 -18.79 -21.70 -5.28
N ASN A 129 -19.79 -22.44 -5.75
CA ASN A 129 -20.22 -22.44 -7.15
C ASN A 129 -20.74 -21.06 -7.57
N GLY A 130 -20.18 -20.54 -8.65
CA GLY A 130 -20.54 -19.24 -9.21
C GLY A 130 -19.64 -18.09 -8.78
N LEU A 131 -19.06 -18.15 -7.58
CA LEU A 131 -18.15 -17.11 -7.09
C LEU A 131 -16.82 -17.02 -7.87
N GLU A 132 -16.39 -18.14 -8.46
CA GLU A 132 -15.12 -18.22 -9.22
C GLU A 132 -15.01 -17.18 -10.32
N LYS A 133 -16.13 -16.98 -11.06
CA LYS A 133 -16.17 -16.01 -12.15
C LYS A 133 -16.26 -14.56 -11.64
N GLN A 134 -16.87 -14.37 -10.49
CA GLN A 134 -17.10 -13.06 -9.89
C GLN A 134 -15.83 -12.50 -9.24
N VAL A 135 -15.01 -13.36 -8.64
CA VAL A 135 -13.78 -12.95 -7.95
C VAL A 135 -12.55 -12.92 -8.87
N ALA A 136 -12.66 -13.43 -10.08
CA ALA A 136 -11.54 -13.49 -11.02
C ALA A 136 -11.03 -12.09 -11.36
N GLY A 137 -9.76 -11.83 -11.07
CA GLY A 137 -9.10 -10.55 -11.34
C GLY A 137 -9.39 -9.43 -10.31
N LEU A 138 -10.16 -9.71 -9.26
CA LEU A 138 -10.39 -8.73 -8.19
C LEU A 138 -9.25 -8.72 -7.18
N SER A 139 -8.91 -7.53 -6.71
CA SER A 139 -8.00 -7.33 -5.59
C SER A 139 -8.66 -7.68 -4.24
N TYR A 140 -7.84 -7.88 -3.20
CA TYR A 140 -8.33 -8.08 -1.83
C TYR A 140 -9.26 -6.94 -1.37
N ALA A 141 -8.95 -5.70 -1.73
CA ALA A 141 -9.76 -4.54 -1.37
C ALA A 141 -11.13 -4.53 -2.06
N GLU A 142 -11.18 -4.89 -3.35
CA GLU A 142 -12.43 -4.99 -4.11
C GLU A 142 -13.31 -6.11 -3.56
N ILE A 143 -12.73 -7.27 -3.26
CA ILE A 143 -13.46 -8.38 -2.63
C ILE A 143 -14.03 -7.94 -1.27
N CYS A 144 -13.22 -7.29 -0.41
CA CYS A 144 -13.70 -6.80 0.88
C CYS A 144 -14.86 -5.82 0.70
N ARG A 145 -14.76 -4.89 -0.25
CA ARG A 145 -15.81 -3.90 -0.52
C ARG A 145 -17.11 -4.57 -0.97
N ALA A 146 -17.02 -5.51 -1.91
CA ALA A 146 -18.19 -6.24 -2.41
C ALA A 146 -18.89 -7.01 -1.28
N VAL A 147 -18.11 -7.68 -0.42
CA VAL A 147 -18.67 -8.39 0.74
C VAL A 147 -19.34 -7.42 1.71
N ASP A 148 -18.71 -6.28 2.03
CA ASP A 148 -19.26 -5.29 2.95
C ASP A 148 -20.58 -4.69 2.40
N GLU A 149 -20.66 -4.44 1.10
CA GLU A 149 -21.87 -3.98 0.43
C GLU A 149 -22.98 -5.04 0.51
N SER A 150 -22.65 -6.30 0.25
CA SER A 150 -23.61 -7.41 0.34
C SER A 150 -24.14 -7.62 1.78
N ILE A 151 -23.29 -7.40 2.79
CA ILE A 151 -23.72 -7.42 4.19
C ILE A 151 -24.69 -6.27 4.49
N LYS A 152 -24.38 -5.06 4.01
CA LYS A 152 -25.27 -3.89 4.16
C LYS A 152 -26.63 -4.15 3.52
N ASP A 153 -26.67 -4.69 2.30
CA ASP A 153 -27.91 -5.03 1.61
C ASP A 153 -28.72 -6.09 2.35
N ALA A 154 -28.06 -7.10 2.92
CA ALA A 154 -28.73 -8.10 3.75
C ALA A 154 -29.36 -7.47 4.98
N LEU A 155 -28.63 -6.60 5.69
CA LEU A 155 -29.12 -5.86 6.86
C LEU A 155 -30.29 -4.94 6.51
N MET A 156 -30.20 -4.19 5.42
CA MET A 156 -31.28 -3.30 4.98
C MET A 156 -32.54 -4.05 4.55
N SER A 157 -32.38 -5.31 4.14
CA SER A 157 -33.47 -6.20 3.74
C SER A 157 -33.94 -7.13 4.86
N ASP A 158 -33.48 -6.91 6.10
CA ASP A 158 -33.77 -7.72 7.29
C ASP A 158 -33.47 -9.23 7.09
N ARG A 159 -32.39 -9.52 6.32
CA ARG A 159 -31.92 -10.86 6.04
C ARG A 159 -30.76 -11.21 6.96
N MET A 160 -30.80 -12.42 7.52
CA MET A 160 -29.72 -12.92 8.40
C MET A 160 -28.51 -13.48 7.64
N GLN A 161 -28.62 -13.67 6.35
CA GLN A 161 -27.57 -14.24 5.50
C GLN A 161 -27.50 -13.48 4.18
N VAL A 162 -26.28 -13.40 3.64
CA VAL A 162 -26.01 -12.80 2.33
C VAL A 162 -26.37 -13.81 1.24
N ASP A 163 -26.95 -13.31 0.15
CA ASP A 163 -27.14 -14.10 -1.07
C ASP A 163 -25.86 -13.96 -1.93
N LEU A 164 -25.11 -15.07 -2.08
CA LEU A 164 -23.85 -15.09 -2.83
C LEU A 164 -24.03 -14.95 -4.36
N VAL A 165 -25.25 -14.89 -4.85
CA VAL A 165 -25.53 -14.63 -6.29
C VAL A 165 -25.35 -13.16 -6.64
N ILE A 166 -25.30 -12.28 -5.64
CA ILE A 166 -25.28 -10.82 -5.80
C ILE A 166 -23.87 -10.22 -5.49
N LEU A 167 -22.91 -11.05 -5.13
CA LEU A 167 -21.51 -10.65 -5.00
C LEU A 167 -20.90 -10.46 -6.40
#